data_c9a536287dd76120acefdf8d6618f3de
#
_entry.id   c9a536287dd76120acefdf8d6618f3de
#
_cell.length_a   1.000
_cell.length_b   1.000
_cell.length_c   1.000
_cell.angle_alpha   90.00
_cell.angle_beta   90.00
_cell.angle_gamma   90.00
#
_symmetry.space_group_name_H-M   'P 1'
#
loop_
_entity.id
_entity.type
_entity.pdbx_description
1 polymer ?
#
loop_
_entity_poly.entity_id
_entity_poly.type
_entity_poly.pdbx_seq_one_letter_code
_entity_poly.pdbx_strand_id
1 'polypeptide(L)'
;LAYSDRLQKKQRTQIKAISAELGVTLPVRYQFTIGVNGVATSVPYGEVEAIRAMDGVESVYVENQYEPDVEEPNTATAGTMIGSYNAWADGYTGAGSRVAIIDTGLDIDHPSFDESAFLYGLERSAARFGKQVSDYDLMTEEDITKVLPRLHASERMSGLTADELYRTAKIPYAFNYIDEDLDVTHDNDAQGDHGTHVAGIATANTYVWTKDADGDLHAARQKNGVVGVAPDA
;
A
#
# COMPACT_ATOMS: atom_id res chain seq x y z
N LEU A 1 -1.72 -18.69 -12.89
CA LEU A 1 -1.99 -19.55 -11.73
C LEU A 1 -1.13 -20.81 -11.75
N ALA A 2 -1.29 -21.75 -12.72
CA ALA A 2 -0.52 -22.99 -12.78
C ALA A 2 1.02 -22.80 -12.81
N TYR A 3 1.51 -21.67 -13.31
CA TYR A 3 2.94 -21.37 -13.30
C TYR A 3 3.41 -20.94 -11.90
N SER A 4 2.67 -20.08 -11.22
CA SER A 4 2.94 -19.64 -9.84
C SER A 4 2.97 -20.85 -8.88
N ASP A 5 1.94 -21.71 -8.93
CA ASP A 5 1.84 -22.91 -8.09
C ASP A 5 3.06 -23.85 -8.30
N ARG A 6 3.50 -23.97 -9.56
CA ARG A 6 4.69 -24.76 -9.89
C ARG A 6 5.97 -24.15 -9.31
N LEU A 7 6.10 -22.82 -9.35
CA LEU A 7 7.24 -22.13 -8.75
C LEU A 7 7.25 -22.29 -7.23
N GLN A 8 6.13 -22.09 -6.56
CA GLN A 8 6.02 -22.27 -5.11
C GLN A 8 6.42 -23.70 -4.70
N LYS A 9 5.97 -24.70 -5.44
CA LYS A 9 6.38 -26.09 -5.18
C LYS A 9 7.89 -26.31 -5.31
N LYS A 10 8.51 -25.73 -6.34
CA LYS A 10 9.97 -25.76 -6.52
C LYS A 10 10.70 -25.07 -5.37
N GLN A 11 10.25 -23.87 -4.99
CA GLN A 11 10.81 -23.12 -3.88
C GLN A 11 10.78 -23.91 -2.57
N ARG A 12 9.62 -24.53 -2.23
CA ARG A 12 9.50 -25.37 -1.03
C ARG A 12 10.46 -26.56 -1.06
N THR A 13 10.67 -27.16 -2.23
CA THR A 13 11.62 -28.26 -2.38
C THR A 13 13.05 -27.79 -2.16
N GLN A 14 13.41 -26.63 -2.72
CA GLN A 14 14.74 -26.04 -2.57
C GLN A 14 15.03 -25.66 -1.11
N ILE A 15 14.09 -25.00 -0.44
CA ILE A 15 14.23 -24.64 0.98
C ILE A 15 14.40 -25.88 1.86
N LYS A 16 13.67 -26.97 1.58
CA LYS A 16 13.87 -28.22 2.32
C LYS A 16 15.26 -28.81 2.10
N ALA A 17 15.78 -28.75 0.87
CA ALA A 17 17.14 -29.22 0.57
C ALA A 17 18.19 -28.39 1.31
N ILE A 18 18.09 -27.06 1.27
CA ILE A 18 18.97 -26.14 1.99
C ILE A 18 18.92 -26.41 3.50
N SER A 19 17.69 -26.52 4.07
CA SER A 19 17.51 -26.83 5.49
C SER A 19 18.18 -28.14 5.91
N ALA A 20 18.09 -29.17 5.08
CA ALA A 20 18.67 -30.46 5.36
C ALA A 20 20.20 -30.43 5.31
N GLU A 21 20.76 -29.70 4.37
CA GLU A 21 22.22 -29.60 4.19
C GLU A 21 22.88 -28.79 5.30
N LEU A 22 22.26 -27.71 5.72
CA LEU A 22 22.75 -26.85 6.80
C LEU A 22 22.39 -27.38 8.20
N GLY A 23 21.49 -28.34 8.31
CA GLY A 23 21.01 -28.85 9.61
C GLY A 23 20.19 -27.82 10.38
N VAL A 24 19.62 -26.82 9.70
CA VAL A 24 18.81 -25.75 10.30
C VAL A 24 17.39 -25.72 9.72
N THR A 25 16.43 -25.23 10.49
CA THR A 25 15.08 -24.98 9.97
C THR A 25 15.03 -23.59 9.37
N LEU A 26 14.60 -23.49 8.12
CA LEU A 26 14.40 -22.22 7.42
C LEU A 26 12.90 -21.92 7.35
N PRO A 27 12.39 -21.00 8.19
CA PRO A 27 11.01 -20.56 8.12
C PRO A 27 10.80 -19.74 6.84
N VAL A 28 9.85 -20.16 6.01
CA VAL A 28 9.48 -19.39 4.81
C VAL A 28 8.53 -18.26 5.23
N ARG A 29 8.97 -17.02 5.12
CA ARG A 29 8.15 -15.83 5.40
C ARG A 29 7.32 -15.45 4.16
N TYR A 30 7.98 -15.38 2.99
CA TYR A 30 7.32 -15.02 1.73
C TYR A 30 7.83 -15.87 0.57
N GLN A 31 6.94 -16.15 -0.38
CA GLN A 31 7.26 -16.80 -1.66
C GLN A 31 6.88 -15.86 -2.81
N PHE A 32 7.89 -15.40 -3.56
CA PHE A 32 7.72 -14.50 -4.69
C PHE A 32 7.67 -15.30 -5.99
N THR A 33 6.61 -15.11 -6.79
CA THR A 33 6.39 -15.83 -8.05
C THR A 33 6.05 -14.92 -9.23
N ILE A 34 5.98 -13.61 -8.97
CA ILE A 34 5.70 -12.55 -9.95
C ILE A 34 6.85 -11.54 -9.88
N GLY A 35 7.42 -11.19 -11.03
CA GLY A 35 8.57 -10.30 -11.14
C GLY A 35 9.89 -10.99 -10.76
N VAL A 36 9.95 -11.68 -9.63
CA VAL A 36 11.09 -12.48 -9.18
C VAL A 36 10.65 -13.88 -8.78
N ASN A 37 11.57 -14.84 -8.89
CA ASN A 37 11.42 -16.19 -8.35
C ASN A 37 12.28 -16.28 -7.10
N GLY A 38 11.70 -16.05 -5.93
CA GLY A 38 12.45 -15.95 -4.69
C GLY A 38 11.67 -16.40 -3.45
N VAL A 39 12.39 -16.53 -2.36
CA VAL A 39 11.85 -16.87 -1.04
C VAL A 39 12.52 -15.96 -0.01
N ALA A 40 11.73 -15.33 0.86
CA ALA A 40 12.25 -14.68 2.06
C ALA A 40 12.25 -15.67 3.23
N THR A 41 13.38 -15.80 3.90
CA THR A 41 13.56 -16.69 5.05
C THR A 41 14.55 -16.09 6.03
N SER A 42 14.49 -16.50 7.28
CA SER A 42 15.48 -16.15 8.30
C SER A 42 16.51 -17.27 8.43
N VAL A 43 17.79 -16.89 8.43
CA VAL A 43 18.92 -17.82 8.53
C VAL A 43 20.04 -17.17 9.35
N PRO A 44 20.84 -17.94 10.09
CA PRO A 44 22.04 -17.39 10.71
C PRO A 44 22.95 -16.73 9.67
N TYR A 45 23.45 -15.54 9.95
CA TYR A 45 24.24 -14.76 8.99
C TYR A 45 25.47 -15.53 8.46
N GLY A 46 26.09 -16.37 9.30
CA GLY A 46 27.23 -17.20 8.90
C GLY A 46 26.95 -18.22 7.81
N GLU A 47 25.67 -18.57 7.57
CA GLU A 47 25.27 -19.54 6.56
C GLU A 47 24.99 -18.93 5.19
N VAL A 48 24.99 -17.61 5.08
CA VAL A 48 24.64 -16.89 3.84
C VAL A 48 25.52 -17.30 2.67
N GLU A 49 26.84 -17.39 2.88
CA GLU A 49 27.79 -17.76 1.82
C GLU A 49 27.64 -19.25 1.42
N ALA A 50 27.35 -20.12 2.37
CA ALA A 50 27.09 -21.54 2.10
C ALA A 50 25.83 -21.68 1.24
N ILE A 51 24.74 -20.96 1.58
CA ILE A 51 23.50 -20.97 0.78
C ILE A 51 23.75 -20.42 -0.62
N ARG A 52 24.53 -19.35 -0.74
CA ARG A 52 24.85 -18.73 -2.04
C ARG A 52 25.59 -19.69 -2.98
N ALA A 53 26.36 -20.61 -2.42
CA ALA A 53 27.13 -21.60 -3.18
C ALA A 53 26.32 -22.87 -3.57
N MET A 54 25.09 -23.02 -3.08
CA MET A 54 24.29 -24.22 -3.31
C MET A 54 23.66 -24.24 -4.71
N ASP A 55 23.56 -25.44 -5.27
CA ASP A 55 22.90 -25.66 -6.55
C ASP A 55 21.42 -25.20 -6.51
N GLY A 56 21.01 -24.47 -7.55
CA GLY A 56 19.65 -23.93 -7.68
C GLY A 56 19.40 -22.60 -6.93
N VAL A 57 20.43 -22.06 -6.29
CA VAL A 57 20.44 -20.71 -5.73
C VAL A 57 21.20 -19.79 -6.69
N GLU A 58 20.52 -18.82 -7.27
CA GLU A 58 21.14 -17.86 -8.19
C GLU A 58 21.79 -16.70 -7.44
N SER A 59 21.11 -16.21 -6.40
CA SER A 59 21.62 -15.12 -5.57
C SER A 59 20.98 -15.14 -4.18
N VAL A 60 21.70 -14.57 -3.20
CA VAL A 60 21.21 -14.35 -1.85
C VAL A 60 21.45 -12.90 -1.49
N TYR A 61 20.39 -12.21 -1.09
CA TYR A 61 20.41 -10.83 -0.61
C TYR A 61 20.09 -10.84 0.89
N VAL A 62 20.87 -10.13 1.65
CA VAL A 62 20.55 -9.86 3.05
C VAL A 62 19.62 -8.65 3.07
N GLU A 63 18.50 -8.78 3.74
CA GLU A 63 17.55 -7.68 3.93
C GLU A 63 18.20 -6.59 4.79
N ASN A 64 18.14 -5.36 4.31
CA ASN A 64 18.58 -4.20 5.09
C ASN A 64 17.36 -3.66 5.83
N GLN A 65 17.56 -3.33 7.11
CA GLN A 65 16.57 -2.60 7.86
C GLN A 65 16.82 -1.09 7.67
N TYR A 66 15.79 -0.37 7.28
CA TYR A 66 15.81 1.07 7.12
C TYR A 66 14.90 1.70 8.17
N GLU A 67 15.37 2.78 8.77
CA GLU A 67 14.54 3.62 9.62
C GLU A 67 13.97 4.75 8.75
N PRO A 68 12.70 5.15 8.95
CA PRO A 68 12.11 6.29 8.23
C PRO A 68 12.87 7.58 8.55
N ASP A 69 13.11 8.37 7.53
CA ASP A 69 13.67 9.71 7.70
C ASP A 69 12.53 10.69 7.97
N VAL A 70 12.47 11.28 9.15
CA VAL A 70 11.38 12.18 9.55
C VAL A 70 11.78 13.62 9.25
N GLU A 71 11.40 14.13 8.08
CA GLU A 71 11.54 15.56 7.75
C GLU A 71 10.16 16.24 7.67
N GLU A 72 10.07 17.49 8.09
CA GLU A 72 8.86 18.29 7.88
C GLU A 72 8.62 18.55 6.39
N PRO A 73 7.47 18.15 5.81
CA PRO A 73 7.25 18.27 4.37
C PRO A 73 6.98 19.69 3.94
N ASN A 74 7.69 20.13 2.92
CA ASN A 74 7.41 21.36 2.20
C ASN A 74 6.79 21.05 0.82
N THR A 75 5.61 20.44 0.83
CA THR A 75 4.96 19.93 -0.37
C THR A 75 4.35 21.01 -1.27
N ALA A 76 4.10 22.22 -0.75
CA ALA A 76 3.55 23.31 -1.54
C ALA A 76 4.46 23.73 -2.72
N THR A 77 5.76 23.80 -2.46
CA THR A 77 6.75 24.12 -3.49
C THR A 77 7.03 22.91 -4.38
N ALA A 78 7.08 21.71 -3.80
CA ALA A 78 7.33 20.47 -4.53
C ALA A 78 6.29 20.22 -5.63
N GLY A 79 4.99 20.40 -5.35
CA GLY A 79 3.91 20.25 -6.34
C GLY A 79 4.09 21.14 -7.58
N THR A 80 4.57 22.38 -7.37
CA THR A 80 4.91 23.29 -8.48
C THR A 80 6.13 22.79 -9.26
N MET A 81 7.17 22.34 -8.56
CA MET A 81 8.43 21.90 -9.18
C MET A 81 8.24 20.64 -10.05
N ILE A 82 7.44 19.68 -9.60
CA ILE A 82 7.16 18.44 -10.35
C ILE A 82 6.06 18.61 -11.39
N GLY A 83 5.36 19.75 -11.42
CA GLY A 83 4.32 20.05 -12.40
C GLY A 83 2.95 19.39 -12.12
N SER A 84 2.67 18.91 -10.89
CA SER A 84 1.40 18.27 -10.55
C SER A 84 0.19 19.18 -10.84
N TYR A 85 0.29 20.47 -10.61
CA TYR A 85 -0.80 21.42 -10.89
C TYR A 85 -1.13 21.52 -12.39
N ASN A 86 -0.13 21.40 -13.27
CA ASN A 86 -0.36 21.36 -14.71
C ASN A 86 -1.06 20.06 -15.11
N ALA A 87 -0.63 18.92 -14.56
CA ALA A 87 -1.28 17.63 -14.78
C ALA A 87 -2.76 17.66 -14.36
N TRP A 88 -3.09 18.26 -13.20
CA TRP A 88 -4.48 18.39 -12.75
C TRP A 88 -5.29 19.33 -13.66
N ALA A 89 -4.67 20.40 -14.18
CA ALA A 89 -5.33 21.30 -15.13
C ALA A 89 -5.71 20.58 -16.43
N ASP A 90 -4.91 19.60 -16.83
CA ASP A 90 -5.12 18.74 -18.01
C ASP A 90 -6.02 17.50 -17.71
N GLY A 91 -6.47 17.34 -16.46
CA GLY A 91 -7.38 16.27 -16.05
C GLY A 91 -6.72 15.01 -15.49
N TYR A 92 -5.40 15.02 -15.30
CA TYR A 92 -4.67 13.90 -14.71
C TYR A 92 -4.58 14.06 -13.19
N THR A 93 -5.60 13.63 -12.48
CA THR A 93 -5.73 13.74 -11.02
C THR A 93 -5.51 12.42 -10.29
N GLY A 94 -5.24 11.35 -11.03
CA GLY A 94 -5.11 10.00 -10.48
C GLY A 94 -6.40 9.19 -10.51
N ALA A 95 -7.52 9.78 -10.94
CA ALA A 95 -8.83 9.11 -10.94
C ALA A 95 -8.80 7.74 -11.64
N GLY A 96 -9.23 6.69 -10.93
CA GLY A 96 -9.18 5.29 -11.37
C GLY A 96 -7.80 4.63 -11.29
N SER A 97 -6.78 5.35 -10.81
CA SER A 97 -5.46 4.76 -10.52
C SER A 97 -5.42 4.20 -9.10
N ARG A 98 -4.58 3.21 -8.88
CA ARG A 98 -4.35 2.58 -7.57
C ARG A 98 -2.90 2.80 -7.16
N VAL A 99 -2.68 3.38 -5.99
CA VAL A 99 -1.35 3.62 -5.43
C VAL A 99 -1.17 2.71 -4.22
N ALA A 100 -0.16 1.85 -4.24
CA ALA A 100 0.20 1.04 -3.08
C ALA A 100 1.22 1.79 -2.23
N ILE A 101 0.87 2.03 -0.97
CA ILE A 101 1.77 2.58 0.05
C ILE A 101 2.22 1.42 0.93
N ILE A 102 3.52 1.17 0.98
CA ILE A 102 4.14 0.13 1.81
C ILE A 102 5.04 0.87 2.80
N ASP A 103 4.52 1.10 3.99
CA ASP A 103 5.13 2.01 4.97
C ASP A 103 4.74 1.61 6.41
N THR A 104 4.91 2.49 7.38
CA THR A 104 4.73 2.24 8.81
C THR A 104 3.27 2.20 9.27
N GLY A 105 2.32 2.44 8.40
CA GLY A 105 0.90 2.47 8.73
C GLY A 105 0.17 3.68 8.13
N LEU A 106 -1.09 3.83 8.45
CA LEU A 106 -1.95 4.89 7.94
C LEU A 106 -3.02 5.24 8.95
N ASP A 107 -3.14 6.51 9.30
CA ASP A 107 -4.32 7.05 9.98
C ASP A 107 -5.48 7.13 8.97
N ILE A 108 -6.29 6.07 8.94
CA ILE A 108 -7.41 5.95 8.01
C ILE A 108 -8.54 6.94 8.31
N ASP A 109 -8.60 7.46 9.53
CA ASP A 109 -9.60 8.43 9.99
C ASP A 109 -9.15 9.88 9.75
N HIS A 110 -7.94 10.09 9.24
CA HIS A 110 -7.44 11.42 8.95
C HIS A 110 -8.31 12.14 7.91
N PRO A 111 -8.73 13.40 8.14
CA PRO A 111 -9.64 14.15 7.24
C PRO A 111 -9.20 14.20 5.77
N SER A 112 -7.91 14.11 5.50
CA SER A 112 -7.37 14.10 4.13
C SER A 112 -7.65 12.80 3.38
N PHE A 113 -8.19 11.76 4.05
CA PHE A 113 -8.57 10.49 3.45
C PHE A 113 -10.06 10.18 3.64
N ASP A 114 -10.86 11.13 4.13
CA ASP A 114 -12.31 10.97 4.27
C ASP A 114 -12.94 10.57 2.93
N GLU A 115 -13.70 9.46 2.94
CA GLU A 115 -14.31 8.89 1.75
C GLU A 115 -15.30 9.84 1.08
N SER A 116 -16.14 10.50 1.86
CA SER A 116 -17.18 11.39 1.32
C SER A 116 -16.58 12.65 0.72
N ALA A 117 -15.49 13.16 1.29
CA ALA A 117 -14.74 14.27 0.72
C ALA A 117 -13.97 13.85 -0.55
N PHE A 118 -13.45 12.61 -0.58
CA PHE A 118 -12.86 12.01 -1.79
C PHE A 118 -13.88 11.92 -2.93
N LEU A 119 -15.03 11.29 -2.68
CA LEU A 119 -16.07 11.13 -3.69
C LEU A 119 -16.60 12.48 -4.18
N TYR A 120 -16.76 13.44 -3.29
CA TYR A 120 -17.12 14.81 -3.66
C TYR A 120 -16.07 15.45 -4.59
N GLY A 121 -14.79 15.30 -4.28
CA GLY A 121 -13.70 15.80 -5.10
C GLY A 121 -13.65 15.13 -6.47
N LEU A 122 -13.77 13.80 -6.49
CA LEU A 122 -13.76 13.00 -7.71
C LEU A 122 -14.95 13.35 -8.63
N GLU A 123 -16.17 13.54 -8.07
CA GLU A 123 -17.33 13.96 -8.84
C GLU A 123 -17.12 15.32 -9.53
N ARG A 124 -16.57 16.29 -8.80
CA ARG A 124 -16.28 17.62 -9.36
C ARG A 124 -15.17 17.58 -10.41
N SER A 125 -14.15 16.78 -10.17
CA SER A 125 -13.05 16.57 -11.11
C SER A 125 -13.58 15.90 -12.39
N ALA A 126 -14.36 14.83 -12.28
CA ALA A 126 -14.97 14.12 -13.39
C ALA A 126 -15.87 15.06 -14.22
N ALA A 127 -16.78 15.78 -13.57
CA ALA A 127 -17.72 16.70 -14.23
C ALA A 127 -17.01 17.79 -15.04
N ARG A 128 -15.86 18.29 -14.57
CA ARG A 128 -15.05 19.29 -15.29
C ARG A 128 -14.60 18.78 -16.67
N PHE A 129 -14.43 17.47 -16.81
CA PHE A 129 -13.99 16.83 -18.05
C PHE A 129 -15.13 16.03 -18.75
N GLY A 130 -16.38 16.29 -18.38
CA GLY A 130 -17.54 15.64 -18.99
C GLY A 130 -17.66 14.15 -18.66
N LYS A 131 -17.12 13.73 -17.53
CA LYS A 131 -17.15 12.36 -17.01
C LYS A 131 -18.03 12.25 -15.75
N GLN A 132 -18.29 11.01 -15.34
CA GLN A 132 -18.96 10.67 -14.08
C GLN A 132 -18.05 9.77 -13.26
N VAL A 133 -18.32 9.64 -11.96
CA VAL A 133 -17.55 8.75 -11.05
C VAL A 133 -17.59 7.31 -11.55
N SER A 134 -18.70 6.86 -12.13
CA SER A 134 -18.84 5.52 -12.72
C SER A 134 -17.97 5.24 -13.93
N ASP A 135 -17.33 6.27 -14.51
CA ASP A 135 -16.39 6.08 -15.62
C ASP A 135 -14.98 5.68 -15.14
N TYR A 136 -14.78 5.62 -13.84
CA TYR A 136 -13.52 5.22 -13.21
C TYR A 136 -13.65 3.86 -12.54
N ASP A 137 -12.61 3.05 -12.70
CA ASP A 137 -12.51 1.71 -12.10
C ASP A 137 -12.04 1.82 -10.65
N LEU A 138 -12.95 2.21 -9.75
CA LEU A 138 -12.67 2.20 -8.32
C LEU A 138 -12.68 0.76 -7.81
N MET A 139 -11.70 0.42 -6.95
CA MET A 139 -11.68 -0.89 -6.31
C MET A 139 -12.85 -1.02 -5.34
N THR A 140 -13.47 -2.19 -5.36
CA THR A 140 -14.62 -2.54 -4.51
C THR A 140 -14.28 -3.72 -3.61
N GLU A 141 -15.10 -3.94 -2.59
CA GLU A 141 -15.04 -5.15 -1.76
C GLU A 141 -15.18 -6.43 -2.60
N GLU A 142 -16.00 -6.41 -3.67
CA GLU A 142 -16.14 -7.55 -4.59
C GLU A 142 -14.82 -7.89 -5.29
N ASP A 143 -14.01 -6.90 -5.62
CA ASP A 143 -12.69 -7.11 -6.23
C ASP A 143 -11.73 -7.78 -5.24
N ILE A 144 -11.77 -7.41 -3.96
CA ILE A 144 -11.03 -8.09 -2.90
C ILE A 144 -11.53 -9.53 -2.76
N THR A 145 -12.86 -9.74 -2.72
CA THR A 145 -13.47 -11.08 -2.62
C THR A 145 -12.93 -12.03 -3.70
N LYS A 146 -12.80 -11.56 -4.95
CA LYS A 146 -12.29 -12.36 -6.07
C LYS A 146 -10.84 -12.83 -5.88
N VAL A 147 -10.05 -12.08 -5.13
CA VAL A 147 -8.62 -12.35 -4.94
C VAL A 147 -8.27 -12.83 -3.53
N LEU A 148 -9.19 -12.74 -2.58
CA LEU A 148 -8.99 -13.04 -1.16
C LEU A 148 -8.23 -14.35 -0.89
N PRO A 149 -8.55 -15.49 -1.53
CA PRO A 149 -7.82 -16.75 -1.28
C PRO A 149 -6.36 -16.74 -1.74
N ARG A 150 -5.93 -15.69 -2.41
CA ARG A 150 -4.58 -15.53 -2.97
C ARG A 150 -3.80 -14.38 -2.35
N LEU A 151 -4.43 -13.63 -1.44
CA LEU A 151 -3.78 -12.55 -0.73
C LEU A 151 -2.88 -13.12 0.38
N HIS A 152 -1.68 -12.58 0.52
CA HIS A 152 -0.81 -12.93 1.63
C HIS A 152 -1.43 -12.62 3.00
N ALA A 153 -2.31 -11.62 3.09
CA ALA A 153 -3.08 -11.35 4.29
C ALA A 153 -3.89 -12.57 4.74
N SER A 154 -4.55 -13.28 3.81
CA SER A 154 -5.30 -14.51 4.12
C SER A 154 -4.42 -15.69 4.53
N GLU A 155 -3.13 -15.68 4.17
CA GLU A 155 -2.15 -16.67 4.64
C GLU A 155 -1.68 -16.35 6.06
N ARG A 156 -1.72 -15.08 6.47
CA ARG A 156 -1.26 -14.58 7.77
C ARG A 156 -2.35 -14.60 8.82
N MET A 157 -3.54 -14.19 8.45
CA MET A 157 -4.70 -14.12 9.34
C MET A 157 -5.80 -15.06 8.81
N SER A 158 -6.11 -16.12 9.58
CA SER A 158 -7.12 -17.10 9.21
C SER A 158 -8.54 -16.54 9.44
N GLY A 159 -9.46 -16.84 8.50
CA GLY A 159 -10.84 -16.40 8.59
C GLY A 159 -11.08 -14.96 8.14
N LEU A 160 -10.06 -14.31 7.58
CA LEU A 160 -10.14 -12.95 7.06
C LEU A 160 -11.18 -12.85 5.95
N THR A 161 -11.97 -11.80 5.98
CA THR A 161 -13.02 -11.52 5.00
C THR A 161 -12.68 -10.30 4.15
N ALA A 162 -13.39 -10.11 3.04
CA ALA A 162 -13.13 -9.00 2.14
C ALA A 162 -13.56 -7.65 2.73
N ASP A 163 -14.65 -7.63 3.50
CA ASP A 163 -15.16 -6.43 4.18
C ASP A 163 -14.22 -5.95 5.30
N GLU A 164 -13.49 -6.85 5.95
CA GLU A 164 -12.47 -6.46 6.94
C GLU A 164 -11.25 -5.79 6.29
N LEU A 165 -10.93 -6.17 5.06
CA LEU A 165 -9.82 -5.59 4.29
C LEU A 165 -10.19 -4.31 3.57
N TYR A 166 -11.45 -4.22 3.08
CA TYR A 166 -11.97 -3.03 2.42
C TYR A 166 -12.34 -1.97 3.46
N ARG A 167 -11.70 -0.82 3.40
CA ARG A 167 -11.97 0.25 4.36
C ARG A 167 -12.93 1.28 3.79
N THR A 168 -12.57 1.88 2.67
CA THR A 168 -13.35 2.95 2.00
C THR A 168 -13.05 2.96 0.51
N ALA A 169 -13.79 3.70 -0.28
CA ALA A 169 -13.48 3.93 -1.70
C ALA A 169 -12.13 4.66 -1.88
N LYS A 170 -11.69 5.45 -0.88
CA LYS A 170 -10.38 6.12 -0.88
C LYS A 170 -9.25 5.20 -0.45
N ILE A 171 -9.51 4.32 0.50
CA ILE A 171 -8.56 3.35 1.04
C ILE A 171 -9.16 1.96 0.85
N PRO A 172 -9.13 1.42 -0.37
CA PRO A 172 -9.87 0.20 -0.68
C PRO A 172 -9.22 -1.07 -0.14
N TYR A 173 -8.01 -0.97 0.40
CA TYR A 173 -7.32 -2.11 0.99
C TYR A 173 -6.31 -1.65 2.04
N ALA A 174 -6.35 -2.25 3.23
CA ALA A 174 -5.34 -2.05 4.25
C ALA A 174 -5.15 -3.31 5.10
N PHE A 175 -3.89 -3.67 5.40
CA PHE A 175 -3.52 -4.80 6.25
C PHE A 175 -2.13 -4.56 6.86
N ASN A 176 -1.97 -4.84 8.15
CA ASN A 176 -0.69 -4.82 8.84
C ASN A 176 0.02 -6.17 8.65
N TYR A 177 1.04 -6.19 7.79
CA TYR A 177 1.81 -7.39 7.48
C TYR A 177 2.90 -7.71 8.50
N ILE A 178 3.20 -6.80 9.41
CA ILE A 178 4.21 -7.00 10.46
C ILE A 178 3.59 -7.71 11.65
N ASP A 179 2.48 -7.19 12.16
CA ASP A 179 1.76 -7.75 13.31
C ASP A 179 0.72 -8.79 12.89
N GLU A 180 0.47 -8.91 11.58
CA GLU A 180 -0.46 -9.87 10.97
C GLU A 180 -1.91 -9.66 11.42
N ASP A 181 -2.33 -8.39 11.46
CA ASP A 181 -3.65 -7.97 11.91
C ASP A 181 -4.28 -6.86 11.04
N LEU A 182 -5.43 -6.34 11.47
CA LEU A 182 -6.20 -5.32 10.77
C LEU A 182 -5.93 -3.90 11.28
N ASP A 183 -5.14 -3.74 12.33
CA ASP A 183 -4.77 -2.44 12.84
C ASP A 183 -3.59 -1.89 12.04
N VAL A 184 -3.88 -0.89 11.22
CA VAL A 184 -2.91 -0.22 10.36
C VAL A 184 -2.58 1.19 10.84
N THR A 185 -3.04 1.55 12.05
CA THR A 185 -2.81 2.87 12.63
C THR A 185 -1.39 3.01 13.16
N HIS A 186 -0.90 4.25 13.24
CA HIS A 186 0.44 4.55 13.74
C HIS A 186 0.61 4.24 15.24
N ASP A 187 -0.47 4.05 15.98
CA ASP A 187 -0.44 3.74 17.42
C ASP A 187 0.22 2.40 17.71
N ASN A 188 0.22 1.49 16.73
CA ASN A 188 0.87 0.19 16.81
C ASN A 188 2.34 0.21 16.36
N ASP A 189 2.84 1.31 15.85
CA ASP A 189 4.20 1.40 15.30
C ASP A 189 5.04 2.46 16.03
N ALA A 190 6.23 2.06 16.49
CA ALA A 190 7.20 2.97 17.10
C ALA A 190 7.73 4.03 16.12
N GLN A 191 7.47 3.90 14.84
CA GLN A 191 7.92 4.79 13.77
C GLN A 191 6.93 5.93 13.48
N GLY A 192 5.77 5.99 14.17
CA GLY A 192 4.85 7.11 14.16
C GLY A 192 4.14 7.33 12.81
N ASP A 193 3.93 8.59 12.45
CA ASP A 193 3.04 9.04 11.36
C ASP A 193 3.66 8.98 9.96
N HIS A 194 4.84 8.38 9.77
CA HIS A 194 5.57 8.44 8.49
C HIS A 194 4.72 7.92 7.32
N GLY A 195 4.07 6.76 7.45
CA GLY A 195 3.23 6.18 6.39
C GLY A 195 2.02 7.04 6.07
N THR A 196 1.37 7.63 7.07
CA THR A 196 0.28 8.60 6.88
C THR A 196 0.75 9.81 6.07
N HIS A 197 1.96 10.28 6.37
CA HIS A 197 2.58 11.40 5.70
C HIS A 197 2.90 11.09 4.23
N VAL A 198 3.53 9.95 3.96
CA VAL A 198 3.83 9.48 2.61
C VAL A 198 2.54 9.30 1.80
N ALA A 199 1.51 8.67 2.39
CA ALA A 199 0.20 8.54 1.77
C ALA A 199 -0.43 9.90 1.46
N GLY A 200 -0.30 10.86 2.37
CA GLY A 200 -0.78 12.24 2.19
C GLY A 200 -0.12 12.93 1.00
N ILE A 201 1.21 12.86 0.90
CA ILE A 201 1.95 13.41 -0.25
C ILE A 201 1.49 12.77 -1.55
N ALA A 202 1.25 11.47 -1.55
CA ALA A 202 0.83 10.75 -2.75
C ALA A 202 -0.64 11.04 -3.12
N THR A 203 -1.58 10.97 -2.18
CA THR A 203 -3.00 10.83 -2.49
C THR A 203 -3.97 11.64 -1.63
N ALA A 204 -3.53 12.55 -0.73
CA ALA A 204 -4.45 13.33 0.08
C ALA A 204 -5.53 14.04 -0.77
N ASN A 205 -6.76 13.99 -0.30
CA ASN A 205 -7.93 14.53 -0.99
C ASN A 205 -7.79 16.02 -1.36
N THR A 206 -8.45 16.43 -2.44
CA THR A 206 -8.55 17.86 -2.78
C THR A 206 -9.43 18.63 -1.79
N TYR A 207 -10.43 17.98 -1.21
CA TYR A 207 -11.39 18.58 -0.29
C TYR A 207 -11.39 17.89 1.07
N VAL A 208 -11.80 18.65 2.08
CA VAL A 208 -12.11 18.17 3.44
C VAL A 208 -13.42 18.81 3.88
N TRP A 209 -14.10 18.15 4.81
CA TRP A 209 -15.28 18.73 5.44
C TRP A 209 -14.87 19.66 6.59
N THR A 210 -15.39 20.87 6.57
CA THR A 210 -15.20 21.85 7.63
C THR A 210 -16.55 22.38 8.11
N LYS A 211 -16.60 22.94 9.32
CA LYS A 211 -17.79 23.63 9.82
C LYS A 211 -17.64 25.13 9.60
N ASP A 212 -18.71 25.78 9.17
CA ASP A 212 -18.80 27.24 9.13
C ASP A 212 -19.11 27.84 10.51
N ALA A 213 -19.33 29.16 10.55
CA ALA A 213 -19.62 29.88 11.79
C ALA A 213 -20.94 29.42 12.45
N ASP A 214 -21.88 28.91 11.68
CA ASP A 214 -23.19 28.44 12.13
C ASP A 214 -23.14 26.94 12.53
N GLY A 215 -21.99 26.25 12.28
CA GLY A 215 -21.76 24.86 12.60
C GLY A 215 -22.17 23.91 11.47
N ASP A 216 -22.56 24.41 10.31
CA ASP A 216 -22.94 23.61 9.16
C ASP A 216 -21.71 23.06 8.42
N LEU A 217 -21.77 21.77 8.05
CA LEU A 217 -20.70 21.11 7.29
C LEU A 217 -20.69 21.56 5.83
N HIS A 218 -19.53 21.95 5.35
CA HIS A 218 -19.32 22.25 3.94
C HIS A 218 -17.96 21.74 3.46
N ALA A 219 -17.85 21.46 2.17
CA ALA A 219 -16.59 21.04 1.56
C ALA A 219 -15.68 22.25 1.36
N ALA A 220 -14.52 22.23 1.99
CA ALA A 220 -13.46 23.21 1.79
C ALA A 220 -12.32 22.61 1.01
N ARG A 221 -11.79 23.36 0.04
CA ARG A 221 -10.58 22.92 -0.66
C ARG A 221 -9.39 23.01 0.28
N GLN A 222 -8.59 21.94 0.35
CA GLN A 222 -7.36 21.94 1.12
C GLN A 222 -6.36 22.97 0.57
N LYS A 223 -5.50 23.50 1.44
CA LYS A 223 -4.42 24.39 1.05
C LYS A 223 -3.46 23.68 0.08
N ASN A 224 -2.90 24.43 -0.83
CA ASN A 224 -1.80 23.94 -1.67
C ASN A 224 -0.67 23.44 -0.76
N GLY A 225 -0.20 22.23 -1.04
CA GLY A 225 0.82 21.56 -0.24
C GLY A 225 0.29 20.52 0.75
N VAL A 226 -1.03 20.43 0.94
CA VAL A 226 -1.69 19.33 1.65
C VAL A 226 -2.36 18.36 0.67
N VAL A 227 -2.79 18.84 -0.50
CA VAL A 227 -3.36 18.01 -1.57
C VAL A 227 -2.28 17.09 -2.13
N GLY A 228 -2.56 15.80 -2.19
CA GLY A 228 -1.65 14.79 -2.75
C GLY A 228 -1.39 14.98 -4.25
N VAL A 229 -0.34 14.36 -4.76
CA VAL A 229 0.00 14.42 -6.20
C VAL A 229 -1.11 13.81 -7.07
N ALA A 230 -1.73 12.74 -6.59
CA ALA A 230 -2.84 12.04 -7.22
C ALA A 230 -4.08 12.03 -6.31
N PRO A 231 -4.75 13.17 -6.11
CA PRO A 231 -5.78 13.31 -5.07
C PRO A 231 -7.05 12.48 -5.34
N ASP A 232 -7.27 12.08 -6.59
CA ASP A 232 -8.42 11.28 -7.01
C ASP A 232 -8.04 9.78 -7.25
N ALA A 233 -6.82 9.36 -6.80
CA ALA A 233 -6.39 7.95 -6.79
C ALA A 233 -6.94 7.21 -5.59
#